data_8e57834135ae5a369502d2e86568a6b5
#
_entry.id   8e57834135ae5a369502d2e86568a6b5
#
_cell.length_a   1.000
_cell.length_b   1.000
_cell.length_c   1.000
_cell.angle_alpha   90.00
_cell.angle_beta   90.00
_cell.angle_gamma   90.00
#
_symmetry.space_group_name_H-M   'P 1'
#
loop_
_entity.id
_entity.type
_entity.pdbx_description
1 polymer ?
#
loop_
_entity_poly.entity_id
_entity_poly.type
_entity_poly.pdbx_seq_one_letter_code
_entity_poly.pdbx_strand_id
1 'polypeptide(L)'
;MIYGFEDNKFYIDFVSCDRPHGTMREASDRRAIDLAEQGGKFMLGNSGGLDSQSVLHSFYTQGIPLETAFLYLPTYNDNEYEQVKILDKKYGIKTHIVDLDPMACREEIEQL
;
A
#
# COMPACT_ATOMS: atom_id res chain seq x y z
N MET A 1 -11.15 6.83 11.50
CA MET A 1 -10.70 8.18 11.11
C MET A 1 -11.60 8.68 9.99
N ILE A 2 -12.13 9.87 10.14
CA ILE A 2 -12.95 10.55 9.13
C ILE A 2 -12.18 11.79 8.69
N TYR A 3 -12.12 12.03 7.40
CA TYR A 3 -11.45 13.19 6.85
C TYR A 3 -12.25 13.79 5.69
N GLY A 4 -12.06 15.07 5.44
CA GLY A 4 -12.72 15.75 4.33
C GLY A 4 -12.41 17.24 4.28
N PHE A 5 -13.14 17.93 3.42
CA PHE A 5 -13.09 19.39 3.30
C PHE A 5 -14.45 19.97 3.59
N GLU A 6 -14.46 21.01 4.40
CA GLU A 6 -15.67 21.77 4.73
C GLU A 6 -15.29 23.24 4.81
N ASP A 7 -16.01 24.11 4.12
CA ASP A 7 -15.75 25.54 4.05
C ASP A 7 -14.30 25.88 3.67
N ASN A 8 -13.74 25.15 2.68
CA ASN A 8 -12.36 25.26 2.23
C ASN A 8 -11.32 24.89 3.29
N LYS A 9 -11.73 24.20 4.34
CA LYS A 9 -10.82 23.73 5.39
C LYS A 9 -10.76 22.21 5.38
N PHE A 10 -9.54 21.68 5.54
CA PHE A 10 -9.34 20.25 5.73
C PHE A 10 -9.57 19.91 7.20
N TYR A 11 -10.31 18.83 7.44
CA TYR A 11 -10.51 18.34 8.80
C TYR A 11 -10.23 16.84 8.88
N ILE A 12 -9.82 16.40 10.07
CA ILE A 12 -9.59 14.99 10.37
C ILE A 12 -10.23 14.72 11.74
N ASP A 13 -11.17 13.78 11.77
CA ASP A 13 -11.74 13.27 13.00
C ASP A 13 -11.16 11.90 13.31
N PHE A 14 -10.68 11.73 14.54
CA PHE A 14 -10.13 10.47 15.01
C PHE A 14 -11.11 9.79 15.95
N VAL A 15 -11.29 8.49 15.72
CA VAL A 15 -12.03 7.64 16.64
C VAL A 15 -11.02 6.89 17.49
N SER A 16 -11.09 7.09 18.80
CA SER A 16 -10.20 6.39 19.74
C SER A 16 -10.53 4.91 19.79
N CYS A 17 -9.51 4.09 19.90
CA CYS A 17 -9.66 2.65 20.10
C CYS A 17 -9.40 2.34 21.58
N ASP A 18 -10.36 1.67 22.24
CA ASP A 18 -10.26 1.34 23.65
C ASP A 18 -9.43 0.09 23.95
N ARG A 19 -9.07 -0.66 22.90
CA ARG A 19 -8.29 -1.89 23.04
C ARG A 19 -6.80 -1.62 23.05
N PRO A 20 -6.03 -2.25 23.96
CA PRO A 20 -4.57 -2.23 23.84
C PRO A 20 -4.15 -2.90 22.54
N HIS A 21 -3.20 -2.30 21.84
CA HIS A 21 -2.75 -2.82 20.55
C HIS A 21 -1.58 -3.80 20.66
N GLY A 22 -0.90 -3.84 21.81
CA GLY A 22 0.31 -4.64 21.94
C GLY A 22 1.46 -4.06 21.14
N THR A 23 2.20 -4.92 20.45
CA THR A 23 3.30 -4.51 19.59
C THR A 23 2.78 -3.98 18.25
N MET A 24 3.63 -3.24 17.54
CA MET A 24 3.32 -2.79 16.17
C MET A 24 2.99 -3.98 15.26
N ARG A 25 3.71 -5.07 15.40
CA ARG A 25 3.48 -6.29 14.64
C ARG A 25 2.09 -6.87 14.91
N GLU A 26 1.73 -7.00 16.18
CA GLU A 26 0.42 -7.52 16.57
C GLU A 26 -0.71 -6.64 16.04
N ALA A 27 -0.55 -5.31 16.12
CA ALA A 27 -1.53 -4.37 15.61
C ALA A 27 -1.69 -4.48 14.09
N SER A 28 -0.59 -4.60 13.36
CA SER A 28 -0.59 -4.76 11.90
C SER A 28 -1.25 -6.07 11.47
N ASP A 29 -0.91 -7.17 12.11
CA ASP A 29 -1.51 -8.49 11.83
C ASP A 29 -3.01 -8.47 12.14
N ARG A 30 -3.40 -7.86 13.24
CA ARG A 30 -4.81 -7.72 13.62
C ARG A 30 -5.58 -6.91 12.58
N ARG A 31 -5.00 -5.83 12.08
CA ARG A 31 -5.65 -5.01 11.06
C ARG A 31 -5.84 -5.78 9.75
N ALA A 32 -4.88 -6.60 9.37
CA ALA A 32 -5.00 -7.46 8.18
C ALA A 32 -6.18 -8.44 8.33
N ILE A 33 -6.30 -9.06 9.51
CA ILE A 33 -7.40 -9.98 9.82
C ILE A 33 -8.74 -9.23 9.77
N ASP A 34 -8.83 -8.06 10.40
CA ASP A 34 -10.06 -7.27 10.42
C ASP A 34 -10.51 -6.89 9.01
N LEU A 35 -9.57 -6.51 8.15
CA LEU A 35 -9.88 -6.22 6.75
C LEU A 35 -10.38 -7.46 6.00
N ALA A 36 -9.73 -8.60 6.20
CA ALA A 36 -10.14 -9.85 5.57
C ALA A 36 -11.56 -10.27 5.99
N GLU A 37 -11.93 -10.06 7.24
CA GLU A 37 -13.27 -10.36 7.76
C GLU A 37 -14.36 -9.50 7.10
N GLN A 38 -14.02 -8.32 6.62
CA GLN A 38 -14.95 -7.47 5.88
C GLN A 38 -15.24 -7.98 4.47
N GLY A 39 -14.42 -8.91 3.99
CA GLY A 39 -14.55 -9.47 2.65
C GLY A 39 -13.95 -8.63 1.56
N GLY A 40 -14.01 -9.13 0.32
CA GLY A 40 -13.47 -8.45 -0.84
C GLY A 40 -12.06 -8.89 -1.22
N LYS A 41 -11.55 -8.29 -2.28
CA LYS A 41 -10.18 -8.51 -2.76
C LYS A 41 -9.34 -7.30 -2.39
N PHE A 42 -8.07 -7.54 -2.09
CA PHE A 42 -7.16 -6.48 -1.67
C PHE A 42 -6.04 -6.31 -2.69
N MET A 43 -5.71 -5.06 -2.96
CA MET A 43 -4.56 -4.70 -3.78
C MET A 43 -3.70 -3.72 -3.02
N LEU A 44 -2.41 -4.00 -2.94
CA LEU A 44 -1.41 -3.14 -2.32
C LEU A 44 -0.61 -2.43 -3.40
N GLY A 45 -0.54 -1.10 -3.33
CA GLY A 45 0.45 -0.34 -4.06
C GLY A 45 1.81 -0.57 -3.42
N ASN A 46 2.64 -1.41 -4.03
CA ASN A 46 3.93 -1.81 -3.46
C ASN A 46 5.04 -0.91 -3.97
N SER A 47 5.55 -0.04 -3.12
CA SER A 47 6.68 0.85 -3.46
C SER A 47 8.05 0.22 -3.20
N GLY A 48 8.09 -0.97 -2.64
CA GLY A 48 9.34 -1.59 -2.20
C GLY A 48 9.88 -1.04 -0.88
N GLY A 49 9.23 -0.03 -0.29
CA GLY A 49 9.65 0.57 0.97
C GLY A 49 9.21 -0.22 2.21
N LEU A 50 9.64 0.25 3.38
CA LEU A 50 9.38 -0.44 4.65
C LEU A 50 7.90 -0.55 4.99
N ASP A 51 7.11 0.48 4.70
CA ASP A 51 5.68 0.48 4.99
C ASP A 51 4.95 -0.58 4.15
N SER A 52 5.26 -0.63 2.85
CA SER A 52 4.71 -1.66 1.95
C SER A 52 5.13 -3.06 2.38
N GLN A 53 6.38 -3.23 2.79
CA GLN A 53 6.88 -4.51 3.30
C GLN A 53 6.13 -4.96 4.55
N SER A 54 5.84 -4.04 5.46
CA SER A 54 5.11 -4.34 6.69
C SER A 54 3.70 -4.85 6.39
N VAL A 55 2.99 -4.20 5.49
CA VAL A 55 1.65 -4.61 5.07
C VAL A 55 1.70 -5.99 4.40
N LEU A 56 2.60 -6.15 3.44
CA LEU A 56 2.78 -7.40 2.71
C LEU A 56 3.08 -8.56 3.65
N HIS A 57 3.96 -8.34 4.61
CA HIS A 57 4.34 -9.35 5.58
C HIS A 57 3.16 -9.78 6.47
N SER A 58 2.36 -8.83 6.94
CA SER A 58 1.16 -9.13 7.75
C SER A 58 0.16 -9.98 6.97
N PHE A 59 -0.16 -9.61 5.74
CA PHE A 59 -1.05 -10.40 4.90
C PHE A 59 -0.50 -11.80 4.62
N TYR A 60 0.79 -11.88 4.31
CA TYR A 60 1.45 -13.16 4.04
C TYR A 60 1.42 -14.09 5.25
N THR A 61 1.80 -13.61 6.43
CA THR A 61 1.86 -14.44 7.65
C THR A 61 0.49 -14.85 8.14
N GLN A 62 -0.55 -14.07 7.87
CA GLN A 62 -1.92 -14.41 8.21
C GLN A 62 -2.61 -15.25 7.13
N GLY A 63 -1.92 -15.58 6.05
CA GLY A 63 -2.48 -16.38 4.98
C GLY A 63 -3.58 -15.70 4.18
N ILE A 64 -3.59 -14.37 4.15
CA ILE A 64 -4.61 -13.57 3.46
C ILE A 64 -4.12 -13.26 2.04
N PRO A 65 -4.88 -13.63 0.99
CA PRO A 65 -4.50 -13.29 -0.38
C PRO A 65 -4.41 -11.80 -0.62
N LEU A 66 -3.35 -11.37 -1.27
CA LEU A 66 -3.09 -9.96 -1.58
C LEU A 66 -2.50 -9.85 -2.97
N GLU A 67 -3.11 -9.01 -3.80
CA GLU A 67 -2.52 -8.60 -5.07
C GLU A 67 -1.70 -7.34 -4.88
N THR A 68 -0.64 -7.17 -5.67
CA THR A 68 0.25 -6.03 -5.59
C THR A 68 0.42 -5.38 -6.94
N ALA A 69 0.60 -4.07 -6.94
CA ALA A 69 0.85 -3.29 -8.15
C ALA A 69 1.98 -2.29 -7.89
N PHE A 70 2.80 -2.05 -8.90
CA PHE A 70 3.90 -1.10 -8.84
C PHE A 70 3.83 -0.16 -10.04
N LEU A 71 3.87 1.14 -9.77
CA LEU A 71 3.93 2.15 -10.81
C LEU A 71 5.39 2.39 -11.17
N TYR A 72 5.77 1.95 -12.37
CA TYR A 72 7.15 2.02 -12.83
C TYR A 72 7.34 3.21 -13.78
N LEU A 73 8.23 4.12 -13.38
CA LEU A 73 8.70 5.23 -14.21
C LEU A 73 10.16 4.94 -14.55
N PRO A 74 10.45 4.39 -15.74
CA PRO A 74 11.82 4.03 -16.11
C PRO A 74 12.81 5.16 -15.86
N THR A 75 13.97 4.82 -15.29
CA THR A 75 15.06 5.68 -14.84
C THR A 75 14.79 6.50 -13.58
N TYR A 76 13.53 6.73 -13.21
CA TYR A 76 13.20 7.52 -12.03
C TYR A 76 13.08 6.68 -10.75
N ASN A 77 12.55 5.48 -10.85
CA ASN A 77 12.37 4.60 -9.69
C ASN A 77 12.89 3.17 -9.89
N ASP A 78 13.98 3.03 -10.63
CA ASP A 78 14.61 1.73 -10.88
C ASP A 78 15.02 1.01 -9.58
N ASN A 79 15.48 1.77 -8.57
CA ASN A 79 15.87 1.19 -7.29
C ASN A 79 14.66 0.58 -6.56
N GLU A 80 13.51 1.25 -6.61
CA GLU A 80 12.26 0.73 -6.05
C GLU A 80 11.81 -0.53 -6.80
N TYR A 81 11.94 -0.53 -8.10
CA TYR A 81 11.63 -1.68 -8.94
C TYR A 81 12.44 -2.92 -8.55
N GLU A 82 13.74 -2.74 -8.29
CA GLU A 82 14.60 -3.83 -7.83
C GLU A 82 14.15 -4.36 -6.47
N GLN A 83 13.75 -3.48 -5.54
CA GLN A 83 13.23 -3.90 -4.24
C GLN A 83 11.92 -4.68 -4.39
N VAL A 84 11.04 -4.25 -5.27
CA VAL A 84 9.78 -4.96 -5.55
C VAL A 84 10.06 -6.37 -6.05
N LYS A 85 11.04 -6.54 -6.95
CA LYS A 85 11.43 -7.87 -7.44
C LYS A 85 11.96 -8.77 -6.33
N ILE A 86 12.74 -8.21 -5.41
CA ILE A 86 13.25 -8.95 -4.25
C ILE A 86 12.10 -9.43 -3.36
N LEU A 87 11.13 -8.55 -3.11
CA LEU A 87 9.95 -8.89 -2.30
C LEU A 87 9.06 -9.93 -2.98
N ASP A 88 8.88 -9.83 -4.29
CA ASP A 88 8.12 -10.82 -5.05
C ASP A 88 8.72 -12.21 -4.90
N LYS A 89 10.04 -12.31 -4.97
CA LYS A 89 10.74 -13.57 -4.78
C LYS A 89 10.62 -14.07 -3.35
N LYS A 90 10.77 -13.16 -2.37
CA LYS A 90 10.71 -13.53 -0.95
C LYS A 90 9.36 -14.09 -0.55
N TYR A 91 8.27 -13.48 -1.02
CA TYR A 91 6.92 -13.84 -0.64
C TYR A 91 6.19 -14.72 -1.67
N GLY A 92 6.85 -15.05 -2.77
CA GLY A 92 6.24 -15.88 -3.82
C GLY A 92 5.06 -15.23 -4.49
N ILE A 93 5.09 -13.92 -4.66
CA ILE A 93 4.03 -13.14 -5.29
C ILE A 93 4.48 -12.61 -6.65
N LYS A 94 3.51 -12.15 -7.43
CA LYS A 94 3.77 -11.48 -8.71
C LYS A 94 3.11 -10.12 -8.68
N THR A 95 3.94 -9.08 -8.68
CA THR A 95 3.45 -7.69 -8.72
C THR A 95 3.07 -7.30 -10.14
N HIS A 96 1.92 -6.68 -10.31
CA HIS A 96 1.50 -6.08 -11.57
C HIS A 96 2.29 -4.81 -11.80
N ILE A 97 3.06 -4.78 -12.87
CA ILE A 97 3.87 -3.61 -13.21
C ILE A 97 3.08 -2.72 -14.16
N VAL A 98 2.87 -1.48 -13.75
CA VAL A 98 2.22 -0.47 -14.57
C VAL A 98 3.31 0.48 -15.07
N ASP A 99 3.68 0.34 -16.34
CA ASP A 99 4.66 1.21 -16.96
C ASP A 99 4.04 2.57 -17.26
N LEU A 100 4.68 3.62 -16.76
CA LEU A 100 4.27 4.99 -17.00
C LEU A 100 5.31 5.72 -17.85
N ASP A 101 4.83 6.50 -18.81
CA ASP A 101 5.70 7.41 -19.55
C ASP A 101 5.80 8.73 -18.78
N PRO A 102 7.00 9.10 -18.25
CA PRO A 102 7.15 10.34 -17.50
C PRO A 102 6.74 11.58 -18.29
N MET A 103 6.98 11.60 -19.60
CA MET A 103 6.61 12.74 -20.44
C MET A 103 5.10 12.87 -20.61
N ALA A 104 4.41 11.75 -20.82
CA ALA A 104 2.95 11.73 -20.90
C ALA A 104 2.31 12.16 -19.58
N CYS A 105 2.83 11.68 -18.45
CA CYS A 105 2.36 12.08 -17.12
C CYS A 105 2.54 13.58 -16.90
N ARG A 106 3.68 14.14 -17.31
CA ARG A 106 3.93 15.57 -17.20
C ARG A 106 2.96 16.38 -18.02
N GLU A 107 2.72 15.98 -19.27
CA GLU A 107 1.77 16.66 -20.17
C GLU A 107 0.35 16.66 -19.60
N GLU A 108 -0.10 15.55 -19.03
CA GLU A 108 -1.40 15.46 -18.39
C GLU A 108 -1.51 16.42 -17.19
N ILE A 109 -0.47 16.50 -16.36
CA ILE A 109 -0.44 17.41 -15.21
C ILE A 109 -0.50 18.87 -15.66
N GLU A 110 0.23 19.23 -16.71
CA GLU A 110 0.26 20.60 -17.24
C GLU A 110 -1.09 21.03 -17.83
N GLN A 111 -1.95 20.08 -18.22
CA GLN A 111 -3.29 20.36 -18.73
C GLN A 111 -4.35 20.52 -17.65
N LEU A 112 -4.02 20.21 -16.41
CA LEU A 112 -4.93 20.37 -15.29
C LEU A 112 -5.04 21.86 -14.89
#